data_0ed404dd0178f462941083fa9f74da73
#
_entry.id   0ed404dd0178f462941083fa9f74da73
#
_cell.length_a   1.000
_cell.length_b   1.000
_cell.length_c   1.000
_cell.angle_alpha   90.00
_cell.angle_beta   90.00
_cell.angle_gamma   90.00
#
_symmetry.space_group_name_H-M   'P 1'
#
loop_
_entity.id
_entity.type
_entity.pdbx_description
1 polymer ?
#
loop_
_entity_poly.entity_id
_entity_poly.type
_entity_poly.pdbx_seq_one_letter_code
_entity_poly.pdbx_strand_id
1 'polypeptide(L)'
;MATVAKRLGIRPNIGVRIKLTSSGSGKWEESGGDSSKFGLNSSELLEALDYLEEKDMKDCLKLIHFHIGSQINKIRHVKNALREACQFYVQLSKMGFGVEFVDIGGGLGVDYDGTRSSASEYSMNYSIQEYVNDAVSQLVDVCDKNELKHPNIVIESGRSLTAHHSILVLDVLETTHLPIWDDDDEVGENEHELARELYQIWDKLNQQRIFESWHDALQIREEALDLLSLGLLDLRTRAMIEKLFWSIAR
;
A
#
# COMPACT_ATOMS: atom_id res chain seq x y z
N MET A 1 -4.25 -9.52 32.12
CA MET A 1 -4.31 -8.09 32.48
C MET A 1 -5.37 -7.80 33.52
N ALA A 2 -6.67 -8.06 33.28
CA ALA A 2 -7.78 -7.79 34.21
C ALA A 2 -7.55 -8.39 35.63
N THR A 3 -7.13 -9.65 35.71
CA THR A 3 -6.82 -10.32 37.01
C THR A 3 -5.72 -9.61 37.80
N VAL A 4 -4.67 -9.14 37.11
CA VAL A 4 -3.57 -8.40 37.76
C VAL A 4 -4.03 -7.03 38.22
N ALA A 5 -4.77 -6.32 37.38
CA ALA A 5 -5.35 -5.00 37.70
C ALA A 5 -6.24 -5.09 38.96
N LYS A 6 -7.13 -6.10 39.00
CA LYS A 6 -7.97 -6.35 40.17
C LYS A 6 -7.15 -6.62 41.44
N ARG A 7 -6.09 -7.42 41.33
CA ARG A 7 -5.19 -7.72 42.45
C ARG A 7 -4.45 -6.47 42.97
N LEU A 8 -4.11 -5.57 42.06
CA LEU A 8 -3.42 -4.31 42.39
C LEU A 8 -4.36 -3.17 42.74
N GLY A 9 -5.68 -3.35 42.66
CA GLY A 9 -6.67 -2.32 42.93
C GLY A 9 -6.64 -1.14 41.96
N ILE A 10 -6.21 -1.36 40.69
CA ILE A 10 -6.10 -0.32 39.67
C ILE A 10 -7.10 -0.56 38.52
N ARG A 11 -7.49 0.52 37.87
CA ARG A 11 -8.23 0.48 36.59
C ARG A 11 -7.25 0.76 35.44
N PRO A 12 -6.92 -0.24 34.63
CA PRO A 12 -5.92 -0.07 33.55
C PRO A 12 -6.50 0.70 32.37
N ASN A 13 -5.65 1.45 31.67
CA ASN A 13 -5.97 1.92 30.35
C ASN A 13 -5.60 0.82 29.33
N ILE A 14 -6.57 0.34 28.59
CA ILE A 14 -6.43 -0.75 27.61
C ILE A 14 -6.56 -0.19 26.21
N GLY A 15 -5.64 -0.57 25.33
CA GLY A 15 -5.75 -0.38 23.89
C GLY A 15 -5.91 -1.72 23.18
N VAL A 16 -6.68 -1.75 22.10
CA VAL A 16 -6.81 -2.93 21.25
C VAL A 16 -6.40 -2.59 19.83
N ARG A 17 -5.63 -3.47 19.19
CA ARG A 17 -5.36 -3.40 17.77
C ARG A 17 -6.41 -4.20 17.02
N ILE A 18 -7.09 -3.54 16.08
CA ILE A 18 -8.09 -4.15 15.20
C ILE A 18 -7.50 -4.48 13.85
N LYS A 19 -7.98 -5.56 13.23
CA LYS A 19 -7.75 -5.86 11.82
C LYS A 19 -8.76 -5.11 10.99
N LEU A 20 -8.30 -4.45 9.92
CA LEU A 20 -9.15 -3.86 8.90
C LEU A 20 -9.11 -4.75 7.66
N THR A 21 -10.24 -4.83 6.94
CA THR A 21 -10.31 -5.47 5.62
C THR A 21 -9.61 -4.64 4.56
N SER A 22 -9.53 -3.32 4.77
CA SER A 22 -8.77 -2.41 3.93
C SER A 22 -7.28 -2.71 4.04
N SER A 23 -6.68 -3.23 2.97
CA SER A 23 -5.24 -3.43 2.86
C SER A 23 -4.56 -2.20 2.22
N GLY A 24 -3.33 -1.93 2.64
CA GLY A 24 -2.44 -1.00 1.94
C GLY A 24 -1.94 -1.61 0.63
N SER A 25 -1.37 -0.81 -0.25
CA SER A 25 -0.60 -1.30 -1.40
C SER A 25 0.88 -1.16 -1.09
N GLY A 26 1.67 -2.18 -1.38
CA GLY A 26 3.12 -2.12 -1.28
C GLY A 26 3.74 -3.45 -0.87
N LYS A 27 5.07 -3.50 -0.88
CA LYS A 27 5.90 -4.69 -0.59
C LYS A 27 5.63 -5.36 0.78
N TRP A 28 4.84 -4.70 1.65
CA TRP A 28 4.49 -5.12 3.01
C TRP A 28 2.97 -5.26 3.20
N GLU A 29 2.25 -5.61 2.13
CA GLU A 29 0.80 -5.83 2.12
C GLU A 29 0.35 -6.91 3.13
N GLU A 30 1.23 -7.85 3.46
CA GLU A 30 0.98 -8.92 4.43
C GLU A 30 0.76 -8.44 5.88
N SER A 31 0.99 -7.16 6.19
CA SER A 31 0.77 -6.60 7.54
C SER A 31 -0.63 -6.06 7.77
N GLY A 32 -1.48 -6.04 6.75
CA GLY A 32 -2.89 -5.61 6.78
C GLY A 32 -3.84 -6.72 6.34
N GLY A 33 -5.16 -6.44 6.40
CA GLY A 33 -6.21 -7.37 6.00
C GLY A 33 -6.44 -8.52 6.99
N ASP A 34 -7.37 -9.41 6.64
CA ASP A 34 -7.83 -10.53 7.50
C ASP A 34 -6.71 -11.55 7.81
N SER A 35 -5.73 -11.70 6.92
CA SER A 35 -4.59 -12.60 7.09
C SER A 35 -3.45 -12.01 7.94
N SER A 36 -3.59 -10.76 8.40
CA SER A 36 -2.59 -10.12 9.26
C SER A 36 -2.29 -10.96 10.49
N LYS A 37 -1.00 -11.06 10.85
CA LYS A 37 -0.55 -11.70 12.11
C LYS A 37 -0.94 -10.91 13.35
N PHE A 38 -1.29 -9.64 13.19
CA PHE A 38 -1.49 -8.70 14.29
C PHE A 38 -2.89 -8.13 14.30
N GLY A 39 -3.40 -7.89 15.49
CA GLY A 39 -4.72 -7.32 15.72
C GLY A 39 -5.80 -8.39 15.85
N LEU A 40 -6.95 -7.96 16.34
CA LEU A 40 -8.14 -8.78 16.54
C LEU A 40 -9.06 -8.64 15.33
N ASN A 41 -9.58 -9.75 14.82
CA ASN A 41 -10.72 -9.72 13.91
C ASN A 41 -12.00 -9.37 14.67
N SER A 42 -13.10 -9.18 13.97
CA SER A 42 -14.37 -8.75 14.58
C SER A 42 -14.88 -9.73 15.64
N SER A 43 -14.71 -11.03 15.44
CA SER A 43 -15.13 -12.06 16.41
C SER A 43 -14.27 -12.01 17.68
N GLU A 44 -12.95 -12.00 17.51
CA GLU A 44 -12.00 -11.89 18.61
C GLU A 44 -12.16 -10.57 19.40
N LEU A 45 -12.48 -9.48 18.68
CA LEU A 45 -12.78 -8.21 19.32
C LEU A 45 -14.03 -8.31 20.19
N LEU A 46 -15.13 -8.87 19.66
CA LEU A 46 -16.38 -9.06 20.44
C LEU A 46 -16.13 -9.91 21.69
N GLU A 47 -15.40 -11.02 21.59
CA GLU A 47 -15.04 -11.84 22.75
C GLU A 47 -14.26 -11.03 23.80
N ALA A 48 -13.34 -10.16 23.36
CA ALA A 48 -12.61 -9.28 24.28
C ALA A 48 -13.51 -8.22 24.93
N LEU A 49 -14.47 -7.69 24.19
CA LEU A 49 -15.44 -6.71 24.69
C LEU A 49 -16.39 -7.34 25.71
N ASP A 50 -16.94 -8.52 25.42
CA ASP A 50 -17.80 -9.28 26.32
C ASP A 50 -17.07 -9.58 27.62
N TYR A 51 -15.80 -9.98 27.53
CA TYR A 51 -14.98 -10.20 28.71
C TYR A 51 -14.77 -8.92 29.55
N LEU A 52 -14.55 -7.77 28.93
CA LEU A 52 -14.43 -6.49 29.64
C LEU A 52 -15.75 -6.08 30.30
N GLU A 53 -16.88 -6.33 29.63
CA GLU A 53 -18.23 -6.07 30.18
C GLU A 53 -18.50 -6.96 31.41
N GLU A 54 -18.24 -8.27 31.34
CA GLU A 54 -18.38 -9.20 32.46
C GLU A 54 -17.53 -8.81 33.69
N LYS A 55 -16.41 -8.13 33.44
CA LYS A 55 -15.51 -7.66 34.52
C LYS A 55 -15.81 -6.24 35.01
N ASP A 56 -16.86 -5.61 34.52
CA ASP A 56 -17.20 -4.20 34.77
C ASP A 56 -16.02 -3.26 34.41
N MET A 57 -15.44 -3.45 33.22
CA MET A 57 -14.24 -2.75 32.75
C MET A 57 -14.43 -2.08 31.38
N LYS A 58 -15.66 -1.75 30.99
CA LYS A 58 -15.94 -1.04 29.71
C LYS A 58 -15.18 0.29 29.61
N ASP A 59 -15.12 1.01 30.74
CA ASP A 59 -14.41 2.28 30.85
C ASP A 59 -12.89 2.16 30.72
N CYS A 60 -12.35 0.96 30.86
CA CYS A 60 -10.91 0.69 30.73
C CYS A 60 -10.44 0.62 29.26
N LEU A 61 -11.33 0.35 28.29
CA LEU A 61 -10.97 0.39 26.88
C LEU A 61 -10.88 1.84 26.41
N LYS A 62 -9.65 2.33 26.29
CA LYS A 62 -9.36 3.73 25.99
C LYS A 62 -8.92 4.00 24.56
N LEU A 63 -8.36 3.00 23.90
CA LEU A 63 -7.73 3.19 22.59
C LEU A 63 -8.06 2.04 21.64
N ILE A 64 -8.37 2.40 20.39
CA ILE A 64 -8.31 1.48 19.26
C ILE A 64 -7.15 1.86 18.36
N HIS A 65 -6.43 0.86 17.87
CA HIS A 65 -5.30 1.03 16.98
C HIS A 65 -5.47 0.16 15.73
N PHE A 66 -5.02 0.65 14.60
CA PHE A 66 -4.87 -0.13 13.38
C PHE A 66 -3.58 0.26 12.65
N HIS A 67 -3.11 -0.64 11.79
CA HIS A 67 -1.94 -0.39 10.96
C HIS A 67 -2.14 -1.06 9.60
N ILE A 68 -1.99 -0.30 8.53
CA ILE A 68 -2.31 -0.74 7.16
C ILE A 68 -1.09 -0.99 6.28
N GLY A 69 0.10 -0.92 6.86
CA GLY A 69 1.34 -1.19 6.14
C GLY A 69 2.39 -0.09 6.28
N SER A 70 3.40 -0.16 5.45
CA SER A 70 4.53 0.79 5.44
C SER A 70 4.71 1.35 4.04
N GLN A 71 5.19 2.58 3.94
CA GLN A 71 5.41 3.28 2.66
C GLN A 71 4.13 3.29 1.81
N ILE A 72 3.04 3.77 2.40
CA ILE A 72 1.73 3.84 1.73
C ILE A 72 1.83 4.93 0.66
N ASN A 73 1.81 4.54 -0.60
CA ASN A 73 2.03 5.45 -1.73
C ASN A 73 0.75 6.11 -2.26
N LYS A 74 -0.44 5.60 -1.88
CA LYS A 74 -1.74 6.11 -2.35
C LYS A 74 -2.60 6.57 -1.19
N ILE A 75 -2.98 7.85 -1.18
CA ILE A 75 -3.91 8.41 -0.18
C ILE A 75 -5.24 7.64 -0.08
N ARG A 76 -5.69 7.04 -1.18
CA ARG A 76 -6.93 6.26 -1.23
C ARG A 76 -6.94 5.10 -0.22
N HIS A 77 -5.78 4.45 0.01
CA HIS A 77 -5.68 3.35 0.99
C HIS A 77 -5.88 3.88 2.40
N VAL A 78 -5.29 5.04 2.71
CA VAL A 78 -5.49 5.72 3.99
C VAL A 78 -6.97 6.07 4.20
N LYS A 79 -7.61 6.68 3.20
CA LYS A 79 -9.05 7.05 3.26
C LYS A 79 -9.95 5.85 3.50
N ASN A 80 -9.70 4.73 2.84
CA ASN A 80 -10.48 3.51 3.01
C ASN A 80 -10.32 2.94 4.43
N ALA A 81 -9.10 2.85 4.92
CA ALA A 81 -8.83 2.36 6.27
C ALA A 81 -9.44 3.24 7.36
N LEU A 82 -9.32 4.56 7.21
CA LEU A 82 -9.95 5.51 8.13
C LEU A 82 -11.46 5.36 8.14
N ARG A 83 -12.09 5.20 6.97
CA ARG A 83 -13.55 4.98 6.88
C ARG A 83 -13.99 3.74 7.64
N GLU A 84 -13.26 2.65 7.51
CA GLU A 84 -13.53 1.40 8.22
C GLU A 84 -13.29 1.55 9.73
N ALA A 85 -12.15 2.11 10.15
CA ALA A 85 -11.80 2.32 11.55
C ALA A 85 -12.78 3.26 12.27
N CYS A 86 -13.28 4.30 11.59
CA CYS A 86 -14.31 5.18 12.12
C CYS A 86 -15.59 4.41 12.49
N GLN A 87 -15.95 3.37 11.72
CA GLN A 87 -17.13 2.56 12.07
C GLN A 87 -16.88 1.72 13.32
N PHE A 88 -15.67 1.18 13.51
CA PHE A 88 -15.32 0.52 14.78
C PHE A 88 -15.48 1.49 15.97
N TYR A 89 -14.96 2.73 15.85
CA TYR A 89 -15.12 3.73 16.90
C TYR A 89 -16.60 4.01 17.21
N VAL A 90 -17.42 4.18 16.18
CA VAL A 90 -18.87 4.41 16.35
C VAL A 90 -19.55 3.25 17.06
N GLN A 91 -19.27 2.02 16.64
CA GLN A 91 -19.91 0.84 17.24
C GLN A 91 -19.49 0.66 18.70
N LEU A 92 -18.20 0.79 19.00
CA LEU A 92 -17.70 0.70 20.38
C LEU A 92 -18.30 1.76 21.29
N SER A 93 -18.43 3.00 20.80
CA SER A 93 -19.08 4.09 21.53
C SER A 93 -20.56 3.80 21.79
N LYS A 94 -21.29 3.28 20.79
CA LYS A 94 -22.70 2.87 20.95
C LYS A 94 -22.90 1.71 21.92
N MET A 95 -21.91 0.82 22.02
CA MET A 95 -21.88 -0.28 23.00
C MET A 95 -21.49 0.20 24.42
N GLY A 96 -21.19 1.49 24.59
CA GLY A 96 -20.87 2.10 25.88
C GLY A 96 -19.41 1.92 26.33
N PHE A 97 -18.50 1.59 25.41
CA PHE A 97 -17.08 1.56 25.71
C PHE A 97 -16.47 2.97 25.72
N GLY A 98 -15.59 3.23 26.67
CA GLY A 98 -14.98 4.55 26.89
C GLY A 98 -13.78 4.86 26.03
N VAL A 99 -13.85 4.60 24.70
CA VAL A 99 -12.75 4.88 23.78
C VAL A 99 -12.53 6.38 23.65
N GLU A 100 -11.32 6.82 23.94
CA GLU A 100 -10.92 8.24 23.90
C GLU A 100 -9.88 8.54 22.84
N PHE A 101 -9.18 7.50 22.35
CA PHE A 101 -8.09 7.62 21.40
C PHE A 101 -8.30 6.70 20.19
N VAL A 102 -8.07 7.23 19.02
CA VAL A 102 -7.97 6.47 17.77
C VAL A 102 -6.54 6.62 17.27
N ASP A 103 -5.76 5.54 17.38
CA ASP A 103 -4.42 5.47 16.84
C ASP A 103 -4.48 4.92 15.41
N ILE A 104 -4.24 5.80 14.48
CA ILE A 104 -4.33 5.51 13.03
C ILE A 104 -3.04 4.88 12.48
N GLY A 105 -2.15 4.47 13.37
CA GLY A 105 -0.92 3.79 13.05
C GLY A 105 0.10 4.66 12.34
N GLY A 106 1.01 3.99 11.67
CA GLY A 106 2.05 4.63 10.87
C GLY A 106 1.91 4.33 9.39
N GLY A 107 3.05 4.31 8.73
CA GLY A 107 3.13 3.92 7.32
C GLY A 107 3.00 5.08 6.33
N LEU A 108 2.99 6.33 6.78
CA LEU A 108 3.06 7.46 5.86
C LEU A 108 4.21 7.25 4.88
N GLY A 109 3.90 7.42 3.59
CA GLY A 109 4.89 7.38 2.53
C GLY A 109 5.87 8.53 2.63
N VAL A 110 7.11 8.26 2.22
CA VAL A 110 8.15 9.26 2.02
C VAL A 110 8.48 9.30 0.54
N ASP A 111 8.62 10.49 0.01
CA ASP A 111 9.01 10.71 -1.38
C ASP A 111 10.53 10.66 -1.48
N TYR A 112 11.09 9.45 -1.64
CA TYR A 112 12.53 9.26 -1.70
C TYR A 112 13.13 9.61 -3.07
N ASP A 113 12.35 9.48 -4.13
CA ASP A 113 12.80 9.69 -5.52
C ASP A 113 12.36 11.04 -6.12
N GLY A 114 11.57 11.83 -5.37
CA GLY A 114 11.12 13.15 -5.78
C GLY A 114 10.00 13.14 -6.83
N THR A 115 9.46 11.98 -7.22
CA THR A 115 8.47 11.87 -8.31
C THR A 115 7.07 12.30 -7.89
N ARG A 116 6.76 12.29 -6.61
CA ARG A 116 5.41 12.52 -6.05
C ARG A 116 4.34 11.69 -6.75
N SER A 117 4.68 10.45 -7.05
CA SER A 117 3.85 9.54 -7.84
C SER A 117 3.52 8.26 -7.08
N SER A 118 2.27 7.82 -7.19
CA SER A 118 1.86 6.51 -6.70
C SER A 118 2.28 5.35 -7.60
N ALA A 119 2.87 5.63 -8.75
CA ALA A 119 3.45 4.63 -9.62
C ALA A 119 4.83 4.15 -9.13
N SER A 120 5.50 4.96 -8.29
CA SER A 120 6.76 4.58 -7.66
C SER A 120 6.52 4.00 -6.27
N GLU A 121 7.17 2.88 -5.96
CA GLU A 121 7.20 2.31 -4.60
C GLU A 121 8.03 3.17 -3.63
N TYR A 122 8.87 4.07 -4.15
CA TYR A 122 9.74 4.96 -3.40
C TYR A 122 9.17 6.37 -3.26
N SER A 123 7.89 6.55 -3.59
CA SER A 123 7.21 7.84 -3.53
C SER A 123 5.78 7.71 -3.01
N MET A 124 5.06 8.81 -3.00
CA MET A 124 3.66 8.90 -2.60
C MET A 124 2.94 10.00 -3.38
N ASN A 125 1.62 9.89 -3.54
CA ASN A 125 0.80 10.85 -4.29
C ASN A 125 0.03 11.85 -3.43
N TYR A 126 0.46 12.10 -2.19
CA TYR A 126 -0.23 13.00 -1.26
C TYR A 126 0.77 13.79 -0.42
N SER A 127 0.32 14.88 0.16
CA SER A 127 1.06 15.66 1.13
C SER A 127 0.69 15.27 2.58
N ILE A 128 1.54 15.63 3.54
CA ILE A 128 1.23 15.47 4.97
C ILE A 128 -0.05 16.25 5.32
N GLN A 129 -0.24 17.44 4.74
CA GLN A 129 -1.44 18.25 4.97
C GLN A 129 -2.70 17.55 4.47
N GLU A 130 -2.65 16.93 3.28
CA GLU A 130 -3.77 16.15 2.75
C GLU A 130 -4.10 14.95 3.65
N TYR A 131 -3.08 14.22 4.10
CA TYR A 131 -3.26 13.12 5.04
C TYR A 131 -3.95 13.57 6.34
N VAL A 132 -3.49 14.68 6.93
CA VAL A 132 -4.09 15.21 8.17
C VAL A 132 -5.53 15.68 7.94
N ASN A 133 -5.78 16.38 6.84
CA ASN A 133 -7.13 16.84 6.49
C ASN A 133 -8.09 15.66 6.34
N ASP A 134 -7.67 14.61 5.65
CA ASP A 134 -8.49 13.41 5.45
C ASP A 134 -8.76 12.67 6.77
N ALA A 135 -7.73 12.54 7.63
CA ALA A 135 -7.89 11.87 8.91
C ALA A 135 -8.84 12.63 9.85
N VAL A 136 -8.69 13.94 9.93
CA VAL A 136 -9.52 14.78 10.80
C VAL A 136 -10.95 14.88 10.26
N SER A 137 -11.13 15.18 8.97
CA SER A 137 -12.47 15.37 8.40
C SER A 137 -13.32 14.10 8.52
N GLN A 138 -12.75 12.92 8.22
CA GLN A 138 -13.51 11.67 8.33
C GLN A 138 -13.96 11.36 9.76
N LEU A 139 -13.11 11.62 10.76
CA LEU A 139 -13.49 11.43 12.16
C LEU A 139 -14.54 12.44 12.62
N VAL A 140 -14.38 13.71 12.25
CA VAL A 140 -15.35 14.77 12.56
C VAL A 140 -16.71 14.42 11.95
N ASP A 141 -16.77 14.15 10.64
CA ASP A 141 -18.01 13.86 9.92
C ASP A 141 -18.78 12.68 10.53
N VAL A 142 -18.04 11.61 10.88
CA VAL A 142 -18.65 10.41 11.46
C VAL A 142 -19.12 10.65 12.90
N CYS A 143 -18.34 11.37 13.71
CA CYS A 143 -18.72 11.70 15.09
C CYS A 143 -19.93 12.64 15.14
N ASP A 144 -19.94 13.70 14.33
CA ASP A 144 -21.04 14.66 14.28
C ASP A 144 -22.34 13.99 13.81
N LYS A 145 -22.26 13.15 12.76
CA LYS A 145 -23.41 12.39 12.25
C LYS A 145 -24.02 11.45 13.29
N ASN A 146 -23.21 10.92 14.21
CA ASN A 146 -23.66 9.97 15.24
C ASN A 146 -23.79 10.60 16.63
N GLU A 147 -23.64 11.92 16.75
CA GLU A 147 -23.70 12.67 18.02
C GLU A 147 -22.71 12.13 19.07
N LEU A 148 -21.52 11.76 18.63
CA LEU A 148 -20.45 11.20 19.45
C LEU A 148 -19.38 12.25 19.74
N LYS A 149 -18.69 12.08 20.88
CA LYS A 149 -17.50 12.86 21.20
C LYS A 149 -16.38 12.58 20.20
N HIS A 150 -15.67 13.62 19.75
CA HIS A 150 -14.49 13.45 18.93
C HIS A 150 -13.36 12.82 19.73
N PRO A 151 -12.73 11.74 19.24
CA PRO A 151 -11.58 11.12 19.89
C PRO A 151 -10.31 11.94 19.68
N ASN A 152 -9.31 11.68 20.53
CA ASN A 152 -7.95 12.14 20.23
C ASN A 152 -7.34 11.24 19.16
N ILE A 153 -6.67 11.84 18.19
CA ILE A 153 -5.96 11.10 17.12
C ILE A 153 -4.51 10.90 17.56
N VAL A 154 -4.04 9.66 17.45
CA VAL A 154 -2.62 9.30 17.62
C VAL A 154 -2.10 8.82 16.25
N ILE A 155 -0.87 9.20 15.92
CA ILE A 155 -0.18 8.75 14.70
C ILE A 155 1.22 8.26 15.03
N GLU A 156 1.67 7.24 14.32
CA GLU A 156 3.00 6.64 14.45
C GLU A 156 3.84 6.97 13.21
N SER A 157 4.25 8.22 13.06
CA SER A 157 4.87 8.77 11.84
C SER A 157 6.40 8.68 11.85
N GLY A 158 7.02 7.69 12.50
CA GLY A 158 8.45 7.59 12.72
C GLY A 158 9.28 7.79 11.46
N ARG A 159 9.02 7.04 10.40
CA ARG A 159 9.73 7.15 9.11
C ARG A 159 9.58 8.55 8.50
N SER A 160 8.38 9.08 8.44
CA SER A 160 8.10 10.40 7.86
C SER A 160 8.84 11.52 8.58
N LEU A 161 9.05 11.40 9.90
CA LEU A 161 9.78 12.37 10.70
C LEU A 161 11.30 12.23 10.56
N THR A 162 11.80 10.99 10.41
CA THR A 162 13.25 10.72 10.50
C THR A 162 13.92 10.43 9.16
N ALA A 163 13.18 10.19 8.08
CA ALA A 163 13.75 9.81 6.79
C ALA A 163 14.75 10.82 6.22
N HIS A 164 14.56 12.10 6.51
CA HIS A 164 15.39 13.18 5.97
C HIS A 164 16.57 13.58 6.87
N HIS A 165 16.82 12.86 7.98
CA HIS A 165 17.92 13.19 8.91
C HIS A 165 19.31 12.90 8.34
N SER A 166 19.39 12.04 7.32
CA SER A 166 20.64 11.72 6.63
C SER A 166 20.38 11.39 5.16
N ILE A 167 21.39 11.63 4.33
CA ILE A 167 21.42 11.28 2.92
C ILE A 167 22.67 10.45 2.64
N LEU A 168 22.56 9.51 1.73
CA LEU A 168 23.68 8.74 1.22
C LEU A 168 24.04 9.29 -0.17
N VAL A 169 25.26 9.75 -0.32
CA VAL A 169 25.79 10.20 -1.61
C VAL A 169 26.69 9.10 -2.16
N LEU A 170 26.40 8.67 -3.40
CA LEU A 170 27.11 7.60 -4.09
C LEU A 170 27.57 8.11 -5.46
N ASP A 171 28.77 7.68 -5.87
CA ASP A 171 29.20 7.80 -7.25
C ASP A 171 28.68 6.60 -8.05
N VAL A 172 28.23 6.87 -9.26
CA VAL A 172 27.87 5.81 -10.22
C VAL A 172 29.16 5.32 -10.85
N LEU A 173 29.61 4.13 -10.47
CA LEU A 173 30.84 3.52 -10.97
C LEU A 173 30.66 2.89 -12.34
N GLU A 174 29.48 2.29 -12.59
CA GLU A 174 29.16 1.58 -13.82
C GLU A 174 27.66 1.56 -14.03
N THR A 175 27.25 1.55 -15.30
CA THR A 175 25.85 1.37 -15.71
C THR A 175 25.74 0.18 -16.65
N THR A 176 24.75 -0.67 -16.43
CA THR A 176 24.40 -1.73 -17.37
C THR A 176 23.45 -1.18 -18.41
N HIS A 177 23.83 -1.27 -19.67
CA HIS A 177 22.96 -0.90 -20.78
C HIS A 177 22.21 -2.14 -21.25
N LEU A 178 20.90 -2.04 -21.31
CA LEU A 178 20.09 -3.06 -21.94
C LEU A 178 20.21 -2.94 -23.47
N PRO A 179 20.22 -4.07 -24.19
CA PRO A 179 20.28 -4.04 -25.65
C PRO A 179 19.03 -3.35 -26.18
N ILE A 180 19.22 -2.39 -27.08
CA ILE A 180 18.15 -1.69 -27.77
C ILE A 180 18.18 -2.04 -29.24
N TRP A 181 17.05 -1.86 -29.90
CA TRP A 181 16.91 -1.96 -31.35
C TRP A 181 17.63 -0.78 -32.00
N ASP A 182 18.45 -1.04 -33.00
CA ASP A 182 19.18 -0.02 -33.74
C ASP A 182 18.54 0.18 -35.12
N ASP A 183 18.77 1.33 -35.73
CA ASP A 183 18.25 1.64 -37.09
C ASP A 183 18.80 0.69 -38.17
N ASP A 184 19.94 0.04 -37.88
CA ASP A 184 20.55 -0.99 -38.72
C ASP A 184 19.96 -2.40 -38.52
N ASP A 185 19.12 -2.61 -37.47
CA ASP A 185 18.44 -3.87 -37.22
C ASP A 185 17.18 -3.98 -38.10
N GLU A 186 16.96 -5.12 -38.71
CA GLU A 186 15.79 -5.38 -39.56
C GLU A 186 14.98 -6.58 -39.08
N VAL A 187 13.66 -6.48 -39.10
CA VAL A 187 12.76 -7.62 -38.88
C VAL A 187 12.30 -8.13 -40.22
N GLY A 188 12.83 -9.29 -40.65
CA GLY A 188 12.48 -9.93 -41.90
C GLY A 188 11.02 -10.43 -41.94
N GLU A 189 10.48 -10.56 -43.18
CA GLU A 189 9.11 -11.07 -43.38
C GLU A 189 8.89 -12.51 -42.84
N ASN A 190 9.97 -13.28 -42.73
CA ASN A 190 9.94 -14.67 -42.29
C ASN A 190 10.23 -14.82 -40.78
N GLU A 191 10.39 -13.73 -40.04
CA GLU A 191 10.59 -13.77 -38.61
C GLU A 191 9.30 -14.16 -37.86
N HIS A 192 9.47 -14.58 -36.63
CA HIS A 192 8.34 -15.01 -35.76
C HIS A 192 7.29 -13.91 -35.63
N GLU A 193 6.03 -14.28 -35.57
CA GLU A 193 4.90 -13.35 -35.50
C GLU A 193 5.05 -12.34 -34.36
N LEU A 194 5.40 -12.80 -33.15
CA LEU A 194 5.62 -11.92 -31.99
C LEU A 194 6.70 -10.85 -32.22
N ALA A 195 7.78 -11.18 -32.93
CA ALA A 195 8.82 -10.20 -33.24
C ALA A 195 8.31 -9.14 -34.24
N ARG A 196 7.51 -9.55 -35.23
CA ARG A 196 6.89 -8.63 -36.20
C ARG A 196 5.85 -7.73 -35.56
N GLU A 197 5.03 -8.27 -34.66
CA GLU A 197 4.04 -7.48 -33.92
C GLU A 197 4.73 -6.45 -33.02
N LEU A 198 5.75 -6.86 -32.28
CA LEU A 198 6.49 -5.94 -31.41
C LEU A 198 7.22 -4.84 -32.19
N TYR A 199 7.76 -5.19 -33.38
CA TYR A 199 8.33 -4.20 -34.29
C TYR A 199 7.30 -3.18 -34.77
N GLN A 200 6.07 -3.61 -35.11
CA GLN A 200 5.02 -2.70 -35.48
C GLN A 200 4.59 -1.74 -34.36
N ILE A 201 4.64 -2.21 -33.10
CA ILE A 201 4.39 -1.36 -31.94
C ILE A 201 5.50 -0.32 -31.81
N TRP A 202 6.75 -0.73 -31.92
CA TRP A 202 7.92 0.15 -31.84
C TRP A 202 7.91 1.21 -32.97
N ASP A 203 7.69 0.80 -34.21
CA ASP A 203 7.67 1.67 -35.40
C ASP A 203 6.55 2.73 -35.34
N LYS A 204 5.40 2.38 -34.74
CA LYS A 204 4.24 3.26 -34.64
C LYS A 204 4.11 3.94 -33.26
N LEU A 205 5.14 3.86 -32.43
CA LEU A 205 5.11 4.41 -31.08
C LEU A 205 4.86 5.92 -31.13
N ASN A 206 3.84 6.37 -30.39
CA ASN A 206 3.51 7.78 -30.26
C ASN A 206 2.99 8.10 -28.85
N GLN A 207 3.06 9.39 -28.46
CA GLN A 207 2.69 9.84 -27.11
C GLN A 207 1.21 9.61 -26.77
N GLN A 208 0.31 9.53 -27.74
CA GLN A 208 -1.12 9.40 -27.48
C GLN A 208 -1.52 7.97 -27.07
N ARG A 209 -0.73 6.96 -27.49
CA ARG A 209 -1.03 5.54 -27.24
C ARG A 209 0.07 4.83 -26.44
N ILE A 210 0.88 5.56 -25.72
CA ILE A 210 2.05 5.02 -25.01
C ILE A 210 1.68 3.93 -24.00
N PHE A 211 0.57 4.07 -23.27
CA PHE A 211 0.13 3.07 -22.29
C PHE A 211 -0.39 1.79 -22.95
N GLU A 212 -1.12 1.90 -24.04
CA GLU A 212 -1.59 0.75 -24.81
C GLU A 212 -0.39 -0.01 -25.38
N SER A 213 0.50 0.70 -26.06
CA SER A 213 1.74 0.14 -26.62
C SER A 213 2.61 -0.54 -25.58
N TRP A 214 2.69 0.03 -24.37
CA TRP A 214 3.41 -0.57 -23.25
C TRP A 214 2.77 -1.89 -22.78
N HIS A 215 1.45 -1.94 -22.62
CA HIS A 215 0.74 -3.15 -22.21
C HIS A 215 0.86 -4.26 -23.24
N ASP A 216 0.73 -3.92 -24.54
CA ASP A 216 0.88 -4.87 -25.64
C ASP A 216 2.32 -5.42 -25.68
N ALA A 217 3.32 -4.55 -25.52
CA ALA A 217 4.73 -4.97 -25.47
C ALA A 217 5.04 -5.89 -24.28
N LEU A 218 4.47 -5.63 -23.11
CA LEU A 218 4.61 -6.51 -21.94
C LEU A 218 4.02 -7.90 -22.21
N GLN A 219 2.82 -7.95 -22.80
CA GLN A 219 2.15 -9.22 -23.12
C GLN A 219 2.97 -10.04 -24.12
N ILE A 220 3.45 -9.42 -25.20
CA ILE A 220 4.29 -10.10 -26.19
C ILE A 220 5.58 -10.64 -25.57
N ARG A 221 6.20 -9.87 -24.68
CA ARG A 221 7.40 -10.31 -23.98
C ARG A 221 7.15 -11.51 -23.07
N GLU A 222 6.05 -11.53 -22.33
CA GLU A 222 5.66 -12.65 -21.47
C GLU A 222 5.39 -13.91 -22.30
N GLU A 223 4.64 -13.79 -23.38
CA GLU A 223 4.36 -14.89 -24.30
C GLU A 223 5.65 -15.46 -24.92
N ALA A 224 6.59 -14.60 -25.33
CA ALA A 224 7.88 -15.04 -25.84
C ALA A 224 8.72 -15.79 -24.79
N LEU A 225 8.61 -15.39 -23.50
CA LEU A 225 9.26 -16.13 -22.39
C LEU A 225 8.65 -17.53 -22.23
N ASP A 226 7.34 -17.64 -22.28
CA ASP A 226 6.63 -18.91 -22.16
C ASP A 226 6.97 -19.84 -23.33
N LEU A 227 6.93 -19.33 -24.56
CA LEU A 227 7.30 -20.12 -25.75
C LEU A 227 8.75 -20.60 -25.73
N LEU A 228 9.68 -19.76 -25.27
CA LEU A 228 11.07 -20.17 -25.10
C LEU A 228 11.19 -21.30 -24.04
N SER A 229 10.50 -21.17 -22.93
CA SER A 229 10.51 -22.19 -21.85
C SER A 229 9.95 -23.54 -22.30
N LEU A 230 9.02 -23.52 -23.26
CA LEU A 230 8.44 -24.69 -23.89
C LEU A 230 9.27 -25.26 -25.07
N GLY A 231 10.36 -24.57 -25.43
CA GLY A 231 11.20 -24.93 -26.59
C GLY A 231 10.53 -24.66 -27.95
N LEU A 232 9.54 -23.77 -27.98
CA LEU A 232 8.79 -23.39 -29.17
C LEU A 232 9.28 -22.06 -29.80
N LEU A 233 10.17 -21.36 -29.15
CA LEU A 233 10.82 -20.15 -29.65
C LEU A 233 12.33 -20.33 -29.63
N ASP A 234 13.02 -19.89 -30.67
CA ASP A 234 14.49 -19.92 -30.73
C ASP A 234 15.11 -18.70 -30.03
N LEU A 235 16.39 -18.85 -29.68
CA LEU A 235 17.14 -17.82 -28.92
C LEU A 235 17.33 -16.51 -29.72
N ARG A 236 17.41 -16.58 -31.06
CA ARG A 236 17.61 -15.37 -31.89
C ARG A 236 16.34 -14.54 -31.91
N THR A 237 15.19 -15.16 -32.08
CA THR A 237 13.88 -14.51 -32.00
C THR A 237 13.69 -13.91 -30.60
N ARG A 238 14.07 -14.63 -29.56
CA ARG A 238 14.01 -14.12 -28.19
C ARG A 238 14.86 -12.87 -27.99
N ALA A 239 16.11 -12.86 -28.50
CA ALA A 239 17.01 -11.71 -28.40
C ALA A 239 16.48 -10.50 -29.16
N MET A 240 15.84 -10.72 -30.33
CA MET A 240 15.19 -9.68 -31.11
C MET A 240 14.03 -9.04 -30.35
N ILE A 241 13.16 -9.85 -29.75
CA ILE A 241 12.04 -9.39 -28.92
C ILE A 241 12.55 -8.60 -27.72
N GLU A 242 13.63 -9.02 -27.07
CA GLU A 242 14.23 -8.26 -25.96
C GLU A 242 14.75 -6.90 -26.39
N LYS A 243 15.45 -6.79 -27.51
CA LYS A 243 15.93 -5.52 -28.04
C LYS A 243 14.76 -4.56 -28.32
N LEU A 244 13.74 -5.03 -29.02
CA LEU A 244 12.54 -4.25 -29.34
C LEU A 244 11.79 -3.80 -28.07
N PHE A 245 11.60 -4.73 -27.11
CA PHE A 245 10.94 -4.43 -25.85
C PHE A 245 11.66 -3.32 -25.09
N TRP A 246 12.98 -3.41 -24.95
CA TRP A 246 13.74 -2.38 -24.21
C TRP A 246 13.80 -1.05 -24.97
N SER A 247 13.67 -1.06 -26.29
CA SER A 247 13.52 0.17 -27.08
C SER A 247 12.17 0.87 -26.85
N ILE A 248 11.10 0.09 -26.67
CA ILE A 248 9.77 0.63 -26.31
C ILE A 248 9.76 1.14 -24.88
N ALA A 249 10.47 0.46 -23.96
CA ALA A 249 10.51 0.79 -22.55
C ALA A 249 11.34 2.05 -22.21
N ARG A 250 12.15 2.53 -23.14
CA ARG A 250 13.03 3.69 -22.99
C ARG A 250 12.35 4.99 -23.37
#